data_f3addba79879ca0fa4b5029cbe8ed1b1
#
_entry.id   f3addba79879ca0fa4b5029cbe8ed1b1
#
_cell.length_a   1.000
_cell.length_b   1.000
_cell.length_c   1.000
_cell.angle_alpha   90.00
_cell.angle_beta   90.00
_cell.angle_gamma   90.00
#
_symmetry.space_group_name_H-M   'P 1'
#
loop_
_entity.id
_entity.type
_entity.pdbx_description
1 polymer ?
#
loop_
_entity_poly.entity_id
_entity_poly.type
_entity_poly.pdbx_seq_one_letter_code
_entity_poly.pdbx_strand_id
1 'polypeptide(L)'
;MSATVGRRKAQPGTGAALTTERVWNELEKISFAVISYVTPAGKPRSSGVMYAAARRRLYLVTAPDSWKARQISDGQEVAVTVPIRRGGLLSLIGPIPPATVSFHATARVHPAGPVSIEQVPKKLISQLPRERRGAGCLLELVPEGNFLAYGLGVSLPDMAKPDAALAHVPVS
;
A
#
# COMPACT_ATOMS: atom_id res chain seq x y z
N MET A 1 32.57 15.73 -23.52
CA MET A 1 32.70 14.34 -23.08
C MET A 1 31.39 13.92 -22.40
N SER A 2 30.51 13.28 -23.18
CA SER A 2 29.21 12.81 -22.68
C SER A 2 29.37 11.39 -22.17
N ALA A 3 29.12 11.17 -20.87
CA ALA A 3 29.11 9.84 -20.31
C ALA A 3 27.71 9.23 -20.51
N THR A 4 27.63 8.27 -21.42
CA THR A 4 26.43 7.42 -21.62
C THR A 4 26.31 6.47 -20.46
N VAL A 5 25.34 6.73 -19.56
CA VAL A 5 24.97 5.79 -18.49
C VAL A 5 24.24 4.61 -19.12
N GLY A 6 24.95 3.49 -19.25
CA GLY A 6 24.42 2.24 -19.76
C GLY A 6 23.31 1.71 -18.84
N ARG A 7 22.10 1.65 -19.36
CA ARG A 7 20.93 1.00 -18.74
C ARG A 7 21.19 -0.51 -18.67
N ARG A 8 21.68 -1.04 -17.56
CA ARG A 8 21.74 -2.49 -17.32
C ARG A 8 20.31 -3.05 -17.27
N LYS A 9 19.98 -3.89 -18.25
CA LYS A 9 18.78 -4.74 -18.18
C LYS A 9 18.93 -5.69 -16.98
N ALA A 10 18.02 -5.56 -16.00
CA ALA A 10 17.91 -6.54 -14.93
C ALA A 10 17.51 -7.91 -15.53
N GLN A 11 18.33 -8.91 -15.28
CA GLN A 11 17.96 -10.31 -15.59
C GLN A 11 17.00 -10.80 -14.50
N PRO A 12 15.89 -11.49 -14.86
CA PRO A 12 14.99 -12.04 -13.86
C PRO A 12 15.69 -13.19 -13.12
N GLY A 13 15.79 -13.07 -11.80
CA GLY A 13 16.17 -14.17 -10.94
C GLY A 13 15.17 -15.32 -11.07
N THR A 14 15.61 -16.56 -10.89
CA THR A 14 14.94 -17.85 -11.07
C THR A 14 13.77 -18.16 -10.11
N GLY A 15 13.05 -17.15 -9.62
CA GLY A 15 11.75 -17.28 -8.98
C GLY A 15 10.65 -16.94 -9.99
N ALA A 16 9.50 -17.59 -9.92
CA ALA A 16 8.34 -17.23 -10.75
C ALA A 16 8.14 -15.72 -10.70
N ALA A 17 8.09 -15.07 -11.88
CA ALA A 17 7.96 -13.62 -11.98
C ALA A 17 6.78 -13.14 -11.12
N LEU A 18 7.00 -12.09 -10.33
CA LEU A 18 5.96 -11.49 -9.53
C LEU A 18 4.90 -10.89 -10.46
N THR A 19 3.65 -11.32 -10.32
CA THR A 19 2.53 -10.85 -11.15
C THR A 19 1.67 -9.85 -10.41
N THR A 20 0.92 -9.04 -11.14
CA THR A 20 -0.07 -8.08 -10.63
C THR A 20 -1.07 -8.77 -9.68
N GLU A 21 -1.63 -9.91 -10.09
CA GLU A 21 -2.56 -10.68 -9.27
C GLU A 21 -1.95 -11.14 -7.96
N ARG A 22 -0.68 -11.56 -7.99
CA ARG A 22 0.01 -12.00 -6.77
C ARG A 22 0.22 -10.83 -5.81
N VAL A 23 0.55 -9.65 -6.30
CA VAL A 23 0.66 -8.44 -5.46
C VAL A 23 -0.69 -8.10 -4.85
N TRP A 24 -1.77 -8.06 -5.64
CA TRP A 24 -3.12 -7.79 -5.14
C TRP A 24 -3.58 -8.80 -4.10
N ASN A 25 -3.33 -10.08 -4.32
CA ASN A 25 -3.66 -11.14 -3.36
C ASN A 25 -2.93 -10.95 -2.02
N GLU A 26 -1.70 -10.44 -2.02
CA GLU A 26 -1.01 -10.11 -0.77
C GLU A 26 -1.59 -8.84 -0.12
N LEU A 27 -1.90 -7.80 -0.89
CA LEU A 27 -2.52 -6.57 -0.38
C LEU A 27 -3.89 -6.84 0.26
N GLU A 28 -4.68 -7.77 -0.28
CA GLU A 28 -5.99 -8.16 0.27
C GLU A 28 -5.90 -8.89 1.61
N LYS A 29 -4.81 -9.59 1.88
CA LYS A 29 -4.58 -10.28 3.17
C LYS A 29 -4.20 -9.33 4.29
N ILE A 30 -3.52 -8.23 3.96
CA ILE A 30 -3.01 -7.24 4.91
C ILE A 30 -4.11 -6.22 5.22
N SER A 31 -4.03 -5.61 6.40
CA SER A 31 -4.98 -4.57 6.81
C SER A 31 -4.28 -3.30 7.33
N PHE A 32 -2.96 -3.21 7.20
CA PHE A 32 -2.17 -2.05 7.65
C PHE A 32 -1.32 -1.52 6.51
N ALA A 33 -1.30 -0.20 6.36
CA ALA A 33 -0.43 0.52 5.43
C ALA A 33 0.10 1.80 6.08
N VAL A 34 1.17 2.34 5.51
CA VAL A 34 1.60 3.71 5.74
C VAL A 34 1.24 4.53 4.51
N ILE A 35 0.49 5.61 4.69
CA ILE A 35 0.25 6.60 3.66
C ILE A 35 1.12 7.83 3.91
N SER A 36 1.71 8.35 2.84
CA SER A 36 2.51 9.57 2.87
C SER A 36 1.95 10.57 1.87
N TYR A 37 1.85 11.82 2.26
CA TYR A 37 1.27 12.89 1.44
C TYR A 37 1.90 14.24 1.81
N VAL A 38 1.68 15.22 0.97
CA VAL A 38 2.08 16.62 1.22
C VAL A 38 0.88 17.39 1.74
N THR A 39 1.05 18.07 2.86
CA THR A 39 -0.01 18.90 3.45
C THR A 39 -0.27 20.14 2.60
N PRO A 40 -1.42 20.84 2.76
CA PRO A 40 -1.66 22.11 2.08
C PRO A 40 -0.58 23.18 2.33
N ALA A 41 0.16 23.07 3.44
CA ALA A 41 1.31 23.93 3.75
C ALA A 41 2.63 23.45 3.13
N GLY A 42 2.61 22.49 2.19
CA GLY A 42 3.78 21.98 1.49
C GLY A 42 4.69 21.07 2.34
N LYS A 43 4.23 20.58 3.49
CA LYS A 43 5.05 19.74 4.38
C LYS A 43 4.72 18.26 4.19
N PRO A 44 5.74 17.37 4.04
CA PRO A 44 5.51 15.94 3.96
C PRO A 44 5.01 15.39 5.30
N ARG A 45 4.10 14.42 5.23
CA ARG A 45 3.55 13.69 6.37
C ARG A 45 3.38 12.22 6.04
N SER A 46 3.56 11.37 7.04
CA SER A 46 3.28 9.93 6.98
C SER A 46 2.38 9.50 8.11
N SER A 47 1.51 8.52 7.86
CA SER A 47 0.59 8.00 8.87
C SER A 47 0.28 6.53 8.64
N GLY A 48 0.32 5.74 9.71
CA GLY A 48 -0.23 4.40 9.71
C GLY A 48 -1.76 4.42 9.61
N VAL A 49 -2.31 3.54 8.80
CA VAL A 49 -3.75 3.40 8.57
C VAL A 49 -4.16 1.93 8.49
N MET A 50 -5.37 1.65 8.96
CA MET A 50 -6.04 0.38 8.66
C MET A 50 -6.79 0.52 7.34
N TYR A 51 -6.68 -0.50 6.48
CA TYR A 51 -7.35 -0.52 5.19
C TYR A 51 -7.92 -1.90 4.86
N ALA A 52 -8.77 -1.97 3.86
CA ALA A 52 -9.09 -3.19 3.15
C ALA A 52 -8.92 -2.95 1.65
N ALA A 53 -8.28 -3.90 0.96
CA ALA A 53 -8.20 -3.90 -0.49
C ALA A 53 -9.37 -4.67 -1.10
N ALA A 54 -9.94 -4.14 -2.16
CA ALA A 54 -10.92 -4.80 -3.02
C ALA A 54 -11.01 -4.07 -4.36
N ARG A 55 -11.42 -4.77 -5.43
CA ARG A 55 -11.62 -4.17 -6.76
C ARG A 55 -10.41 -3.36 -7.25
N ARG A 56 -9.21 -3.82 -6.93
CA ARG A 56 -7.92 -3.14 -7.20
C ARG A 56 -7.84 -1.71 -6.65
N ARG A 57 -8.39 -1.49 -5.44
CA ARG A 57 -8.34 -0.23 -4.70
C ARG A 57 -8.15 -0.50 -3.22
N LEU A 58 -7.67 0.47 -2.48
CA LEU A 58 -7.59 0.41 -1.03
C LEU A 58 -8.62 1.36 -0.44
N TYR A 59 -9.36 0.87 0.53
CA TYR A 59 -10.40 1.62 1.23
C TYR A 59 -10.00 1.78 2.70
N LEU A 60 -10.09 2.98 3.21
CA LEU A 60 -9.86 3.29 4.61
C LEU A 60 -10.92 4.25 5.14
N VAL A 61 -11.29 4.10 6.40
CA VAL A 61 -12.25 4.97 7.07
C VAL A 61 -11.55 5.66 8.22
N THR A 62 -11.72 6.97 8.29
CA THR A 62 -11.15 7.81 9.35
C THR A 62 -12.25 8.66 9.99
N ALA A 63 -11.99 9.22 11.19
CA ALA A 63 -12.90 10.17 11.79
C ALA A 63 -12.94 11.45 10.95
N PRO A 64 -14.12 12.09 10.75
CA PRO A 64 -14.26 13.30 9.94
C PRO A 64 -13.41 14.47 10.46
N ASP A 65 -13.23 14.56 11.76
CA ASP A 65 -12.42 15.55 12.46
C ASP A 65 -10.93 15.19 12.52
N SER A 66 -10.54 14.00 12.01
CA SER A 66 -9.15 13.61 12.00
C SER A 66 -8.31 14.53 11.10
N TRP A 67 -7.08 14.75 11.52
CA TRP A 67 -6.15 15.53 10.71
C TRP A 67 -5.91 14.95 9.30
N LYS A 68 -6.04 13.63 9.12
CA LYS A 68 -5.98 12.97 7.80
C LYS A 68 -7.15 13.40 6.90
N ALA A 69 -8.37 13.37 7.42
CA ALA A 69 -9.55 13.81 6.69
C ALA A 69 -9.51 15.30 6.32
N ARG A 70 -8.81 16.12 7.12
CA ARG A 70 -8.67 17.56 6.87
C ARG A 70 -7.52 17.94 5.96
N GLN A 71 -6.52 17.08 5.79
CA GLN A 71 -5.29 17.42 5.07
C GLN A 71 -5.09 16.65 3.76
N ILE A 72 -5.83 15.57 3.55
CA ILE A 72 -5.85 14.86 2.27
C ILE A 72 -7.03 15.39 1.48
N SER A 73 -6.74 16.04 0.36
CA SER A 73 -7.75 16.57 -0.55
C SER A 73 -8.20 15.50 -1.54
N ASP A 74 -9.43 15.67 -2.08
CA ASP A 74 -9.88 14.85 -3.19
C ASP A 74 -8.99 15.08 -4.43
N GLY A 75 -8.62 13.99 -5.11
CA GLY A 75 -7.69 14.03 -6.25
C GLY A 75 -6.21 14.17 -5.88
N GLN A 76 -5.86 14.21 -4.59
CA GLN A 76 -4.46 14.35 -4.17
C GLN A 76 -3.66 13.07 -4.40
N GLU A 77 -2.45 13.22 -4.94
CA GLU A 77 -1.47 12.13 -5.00
C GLU A 77 -0.91 11.80 -3.62
N VAL A 78 -0.84 10.51 -3.32
CA VAL A 78 -0.28 9.97 -2.09
C VAL A 78 0.66 8.80 -2.41
N ALA A 79 1.66 8.59 -1.58
CA ALA A 79 2.45 7.37 -1.61
C ALA A 79 1.94 6.39 -0.55
N VAL A 80 1.85 5.12 -0.92
CA VAL A 80 1.39 4.05 -0.03
C VAL A 80 2.51 3.02 0.11
N THR A 81 2.76 2.57 1.34
CA THR A 81 3.67 1.47 1.64
C THR A 81 2.98 0.45 2.52
N VAL A 82 2.92 -0.78 2.06
CA VAL A 82 2.34 -1.92 2.78
C VAL A 82 3.47 -2.86 3.22
N PRO A 83 3.75 -2.97 4.53
CA PRO A 83 4.69 -3.95 5.05
C PRO A 83 4.04 -5.33 5.11
N ILE A 84 4.71 -6.32 4.54
CA ILE A 84 4.24 -7.71 4.47
C ILE A 84 5.13 -8.57 5.34
N ARG A 85 4.59 -9.07 6.45
CA ARG A 85 5.33 -9.95 7.35
C ARG A 85 5.70 -11.25 6.65
N ARG A 86 6.93 -11.69 6.85
CA ARG A 86 7.47 -12.95 6.32
C ARG A 86 7.98 -13.84 7.45
N GLY A 87 8.13 -15.13 7.15
CA GLY A 87 8.81 -16.07 8.04
C GLY A 87 7.93 -16.86 9.00
N GLY A 88 6.63 -16.58 9.17
CA GLY A 88 5.76 -17.34 10.07
C GLY A 88 6.42 -17.58 11.43
N LEU A 89 6.50 -18.84 11.89
CA LEU A 89 7.16 -19.24 13.14
C LEU A 89 8.67 -18.93 13.16
N LEU A 90 9.34 -18.89 12.01
CA LEU A 90 10.76 -18.53 11.91
C LEU A 90 11.04 -17.08 12.31
N SER A 91 10.06 -16.19 12.20
CA SER A 91 10.19 -14.79 12.65
C SER A 91 10.30 -14.66 14.18
N LEU A 92 10.03 -15.73 14.93
CA LEU A 92 10.22 -15.79 16.38
C LEU A 92 11.67 -16.09 16.78
N ILE A 93 12.46 -16.63 15.86
CA ILE A 93 13.85 -17.06 16.14
C ILE A 93 14.88 -16.00 15.73
N GLY A 94 14.50 -15.05 14.85
CA GLY A 94 15.41 -13.99 14.40
C GLY A 94 14.70 -12.85 13.66
N PRO A 95 15.34 -11.68 13.54
CA PRO A 95 14.79 -10.52 12.85
C PRO A 95 14.77 -10.77 11.33
N ILE A 96 13.62 -11.20 10.82
CA ILE A 96 13.39 -11.32 9.38
C ILE A 96 12.82 -9.98 8.88
N PRO A 97 13.50 -9.27 7.95
CA PRO A 97 12.98 -8.02 7.42
C PRO A 97 11.64 -8.26 6.71
N PRO A 98 10.64 -7.39 6.91
CA PRO A 98 9.39 -7.49 6.17
C PRO A 98 9.64 -7.24 4.68
N ALA A 99 8.88 -7.92 3.82
CA ALA A 99 8.74 -7.47 2.45
C ALA A 99 7.88 -6.20 2.43
N THR A 100 8.01 -5.39 1.40
CA THR A 100 7.19 -4.18 1.23
C THR A 100 6.64 -4.08 -0.19
N VAL A 101 5.44 -3.52 -0.31
CA VAL A 101 4.88 -3.07 -1.57
C VAL A 101 4.61 -1.59 -1.45
N SER A 102 5.26 -0.78 -2.29
CA SER A 102 5.07 0.67 -2.35
C SER A 102 4.52 1.07 -3.71
N PHE A 103 3.67 2.10 -3.77
CA PHE A 103 3.06 2.59 -4.99
C PHE A 103 2.51 4.01 -4.81
N HIS A 104 2.29 4.70 -5.92
CA HIS A 104 1.54 5.94 -5.97
C HIS A 104 0.06 5.65 -6.10
N ALA A 105 -0.76 6.50 -5.51
CA ALA A 105 -2.21 6.41 -5.62
C ALA A 105 -2.84 7.79 -5.62
N THR A 106 -3.94 7.94 -6.33
CA THR A 106 -4.81 9.11 -6.21
C THR A 106 -5.83 8.85 -5.10
N ALA A 107 -5.91 9.77 -4.14
CA ALA A 107 -6.89 9.73 -3.05
C ALA A 107 -8.23 10.29 -3.52
N ARG A 108 -9.32 9.55 -3.32
CA ARG A 108 -10.69 10.02 -3.46
C ARG A 108 -11.33 10.14 -2.10
N VAL A 109 -11.78 11.33 -1.77
CA VAL A 109 -12.37 11.64 -0.46
C VAL A 109 -13.88 11.65 -0.59
N HIS A 110 -14.55 10.70 0.05
CA HIS A 110 -16.00 10.67 0.11
C HIS A 110 -16.47 11.45 1.34
N PRO A 111 -17.55 12.25 1.20
CA PRO A 111 -18.06 13.04 2.32
C PRO A 111 -18.34 12.21 3.55
N ALA A 112 -18.18 12.83 4.73
CA ALA A 112 -18.54 12.18 5.98
C ALA A 112 -20.04 11.85 6.00
N GLY A 113 -20.35 10.59 6.34
CA GLY A 113 -21.71 10.08 6.36
C GLY A 113 -21.75 8.60 6.70
N PRO A 114 -22.93 7.98 6.60
CA PRO A 114 -23.04 6.53 6.70
C PRO A 114 -22.16 5.86 5.64
N VAL A 115 -21.19 5.08 6.09
CA VAL A 115 -20.36 4.30 5.16
C VAL A 115 -21.20 3.15 4.62
N SER A 116 -21.64 3.28 3.37
CA SER A 116 -22.46 2.26 2.71
C SER A 116 -21.68 0.96 2.58
N ILE A 117 -22.32 -0.15 2.99
CA ILE A 117 -21.77 -1.51 2.83
C ILE A 117 -21.49 -1.83 1.36
N GLU A 118 -22.19 -1.21 0.45
CA GLU A 118 -22.03 -1.40 -1.00
C GLU A 118 -20.76 -0.73 -1.54
N GLN A 119 -20.31 0.34 -0.88
CA GLN A 119 -19.14 1.11 -1.30
C GLN A 119 -17.82 0.52 -0.79
N VAL A 120 -17.85 -0.22 0.33
CA VAL A 120 -16.63 -0.72 0.99
C VAL A 120 -16.64 -2.23 1.18
N PRO A 121 -15.46 -2.87 1.21
CA PRO A 121 -15.36 -4.28 1.51
C PRO A 121 -15.93 -4.62 2.90
N LYS A 122 -16.69 -5.70 3.01
CA LYS A 122 -17.22 -6.20 4.31
C LYS A 122 -16.13 -6.34 5.38
N LYS A 123 -14.92 -6.72 4.97
CA LYS A 123 -13.74 -6.82 5.84
C LYS A 123 -13.44 -5.49 6.54
N LEU A 124 -13.53 -4.36 5.84
CA LEU A 124 -13.28 -3.06 6.45
C LEU A 124 -14.36 -2.72 7.48
N ILE A 125 -15.62 -2.94 7.13
CA ILE A 125 -16.75 -2.66 8.03
C ILE A 125 -16.67 -3.48 9.32
N SER A 126 -16.27 -4.76 9.24
CA SER A 126 -16.11 -5.60 10.44
C SER A 126 -14.99 -5.12 11.37
N GLN A 127 -13.98 -4.42 10.85
CA GLN A 127 -12.86 -3.88 11.62
C GLN A 127 -13.13 -2.48 12.19
N LEU A 128 -14.21 -1.80 11.74
CA LEU A 128 -14.53 -0.47 12.21
C LEU A 128 -15.26 -0.49 13.55
N PRO A 129 -14.89 0.37 14.51
CA PRO A 129 -15.70 0.68 15.67
C PRO A 129 -17.12 1.10 15.26
N ARG A 130 -18.12 0.75 16.08
CA ARG A 130 -19.53 1.06 15.75
C ARG A 130 -19.79 2.53 15.48
N GLU A 131 -19.13 3.40 16.23
CA GLU A 131 -19.23 4.87 16.10
C GLU A 131 -18.78 5.36 14.73
N ARG A 132 -17.79 4.71 14.13
CA ARG A 132 -17.24 5.09 12.79
C ARG A 132 -18.04 4.54 11.62
N ARG A 133 -18.91 3.54 11.86
CA ARG A 133 -19.78 3.01 10.79
C ARG A 133 -20.85 4.00 10.38
N GLY A 134 -21.31 4.86 11.31
CA GLY A 134 -22.38 5.83 11.08
C GLY A 134 -21.92 7.21 10.61
N ALA A 135 -20.65 7.59 10.83
CA ALA A 135 -20.16 8.96 10.61
C ALA A 135 -18.68 9.01 10.19
N GLY A 136 -18.22 8.03 9.43
CA GLY A 136 -16.84 7.97 8.94
C GLY A 136 -16.61 8.81 7.67
N CYS A 137 -15.40 9.33 7.50
CA CYS A 137 -14.90 9.82 6.23
C CYS A 137 -14.20 8.65 5.51
N LEU A 138 -14.73 8.26 4.35
CA LEU A 138 -14.15 7.20 3.53
C LEU A 138 -13.11 7.81 2.58
N LEU A 139 -11.90 7.27 2.62
CA LEU A 139 -10.87 7.54 1.62
C LEU A 139 -10.69 6.27 0.76
N GLU A 140 -10.76 6.46 -0.53
CA GLU A 140 -10.49 5.44 -1.54
C GLU A 140 -9.17 5.79 -2.22
N LEU A 141 -8.19 4.88 -2.17
CA LEU A 141 -6.91 5.06 -2.84
C LEU A 141 -6.91 4.23 -4.12
N VAL A 142 -6.74 4.91 -5.24
CA VAL A 142 -6.68 4.32 -6.58
C VAL A 142 -5.21 4.22 -6.98
N PRO A 143 -4.58 3.03 -6.95
CA PRO A 143 -3.19 2.86 -7.34
C PRO A 143 -2.95 3.17 -8.82
N GLU A 144 -1.79 3.76 -9.12
CA GLU A 144 -1.39 4.17 -10.45
C GLU A 144 0.03 3.69 -10.78
N GLY A 145 0.30 3.47 -12.07
CA GLY A 145 1.62 3.11 -12.57
C GLY A 145 2.04 1.69 -12.20
N ASN A 146 3.04 1.56 -11.33
CA ASN A 146 3.62 0.28 -10.95
C ASN A 146 3.71 0.14 -9.44
N PHE A 147 3.54 -1.09 -8.97
CA PHE A 147 3.97 -1.51 -7.64
C PHE A 147 5.50 -1.64 -7.63
N LEU A 148 6.13 -1.09 -6.63
CA LEU A 148 7.52 -1.33 -6.26
C LEU A 148 7.51 -2.36 -5.12
N ALA A 149 7.77 -3.62 -5.44
CA ALA A 149 7.81 -4.70 -4.47
C ALA A 149 9.24 -5.01 -4.08
N TYR A 150 9.53 -4.98 -2.78
CA TYR A 150 10.79 -5.39 -2.21
C TYR A 150 10.63 -6.66 -1.39
N GLY A 151 11.44 -7.68 -1.69
CA GLY A 151 11.45 -8.93 -0.95
C GLY A 151 10.23 -9.85 -1.16
N LEU A 152 9.24 -9.45 -1.95
CA LEU A 152 8.06 -10.25 -2.22
C LEU A 152 8.37 -11.34 -3.27
N GLY A 153 8.17 -12.60 -2.89
CA GLY A 153 8.41 -13.72 -3.80
C GLY A 153 9.87 -14.17 -3.93
N VAL A 154 10.81 -13.57 -3.20
CA VAL A 154 12.23 -13.95 -3.20
C VAL A 154 12.62 -14.67 -1.91
N SER A 155 13.70 -15.45 -1.94
CA SER A 155 14.24 -16.12 -0.75
C SER A 155 14.83 -15.12 0.24
N LEU A 156 14.97 -15.51 1.51
CA LEU A 156 15.61 -14.65 2.52
C LEU A 156 17.07 -14.28 2.18
N PRO A 157 17.92 -15.19 1.70
CA PRO A 157 19.27 -14.82 1.28
C PRO A 157 19.31 -13.84 0.11
N ASP A 158 18.33 -13.92 -0.82
CA ASP A 158 18.25 -13.02 -1.96
C ASP A 158 17.73 -11.64 -1.61
N MET A 159 17.04 -11.47 -0.49
CA MET A 159 16.67 -10.15 0.02
C MET A 159 17.87 -9.25 0.36
N ALA A 160 19.02 -9.84 0.67
CA ALA A 160 20.26 -9.09 0.90
C ALA A 160 20.88 -8.54 -0.39
N LYS A 161 20.36 -8.97 -1.56
CA LYS A 161 20.82 -8.54 -2.89
C LYS A 161 19.77 -7.57 -3.48
N PRO A 162 20.01 -6.25 -3.52
CA PRO A 162 19.02 -5.26 -3.96
C PRO A 162 18.42 -5.57 -5.33
N ASP A 163 19.25 -5.96 -6.29
CA ASP A 163 18.83 -6.25 -7.67
C ASP A 163 17.91 -7.50 -7.78
N ALA A 164 18.05 -8.46 -6.85
CA ALA A 164 17.21 -9.65 -6.81
C ALA A 164 15.94 -9.44 -5.97
N ALA A 165 15.99 -8.52 -5.01
CA ALA A 165 14.90 -8.26 -4.08
C ALA A 165 13.83 -7.31 -4.63
N LEU A 166 14.17 -6.48 -5.62
CA LEU A 166 13.32 -5.41 -6.13
C LEU A 166 12.61 -5.85 -7.41
N ALA A 167 11.29 -5.67 -7.46
CA ALA A 167 10.48 -5.92 -8.64
C ALA A 167 9.54 -4.73 -8.92
N HIS A 168 9.39 -4.39 -10.21
CA HIS A 168 8.39 -3.44 -10.69
C HIS A 168 7.26 -4.23 -11.36
N VAL A 169 6.04 -4.08 -10.88
CA VAL A 169 4.87 -4.81 -11.37
C VAL A 169 3.76 -3.81 -11.68
N PRO A 170 3.15 -3.83 -12.89
CA PRO A 170 2.03 -2.94 -13.20
C PRO A 170 0.89 -3.11 -12.20
N VAL A 171 0.15 -2.02 -11.92
CA VAL A 171 -1.01 -2.07 -11.02
C VAL A 171 -2.26 -2.65 -11.68
N SER A 172 -2.32 -2.64 -13.01
CA SER A 172 -3.42 -3.13 -13.86
C SER A 172 -2.91 -4.08 -14.93
#